data_b3a40ab788e814a789c23c81ea14f0d0
#
_entry.id   b3a40ab788e814a789c23c81ea14f0d0
#
_cell.length_a   1.000
_cell.length_b   1.000
_cell.length_c   1.000
_cell.angle_alpha   90.00
_cell.angle_beta   90.00
_cell.angle_gamma   90.00
#
_symmetry.space_group_name_H-M   'P 1'
#
loop_
_entity.id
_entity.type
_entity.pdbx_description
1 polymer ?
#
loop_
_entity_poly.entity_id
_entity_poly.type
_entity_poly.pdbx_seq_one_letter_code
_entity_poly.pdbx_strand_id
1 'polypeptide(L)'
;MAETLLYRNTFNGSNSISSWVAEGPLSASISNNTLELRGAGGLDDYFVYWLPEVFPDRIRITWEFSPIQEPGLAMFFFGAASIDGGSIFDERLASRNGSYPQYHSGDIRTLHASYFRRRWPEERAFHLANLRKSPGFHLVAQGADPLPPVPDAKGAFYKVEVIKDKRDVRFLINGLLLFSWEDTKTDTGPVIREGRIGFRQMQPLIARYRNLEVWQL
;
A
#
# COMPACT_ATOMS: atom_id res chain seq x y z
N MET A 1 -2.96 -22.11 14.38
CA MET A 1 -4.30 -21.56 14.72
C MET A 1 -5.02 -21.27 13.42
N ALA A 2 -6.35 -21.37 13.37
CA ALA A 2 -7.08 -20.99 12.15
C ALA A 2 -7.06 -19.46 12.00
N GLU A 3 -6.87 -18.98 10.78
CA GLU A 3 -6.95 -17.56 10.47
C GLU A 3 -8.39 -17.05 10.64
N THR A 4 -8.55 -15.83 11.15
CA THR A 4 -9.85 -15.18 11.32
C THR A 4 -9.97 -13.99 10.38
N LEU A 5 -11.04 -13.95 9.58
CA LEU A 5 -11.31 -12.82 8.70
C LEU A 5 -11.69 -11.58 9.53
N LEU A 6 -10.90 -10.51 9.40
CA LEU A 6 -11.14 -9.22 10.07
C LEU A 6 -11.87 -8.23 9.16
N TYR A 7 -11.53 -8.24 7.86
CA TYR A 7 -12.10 -7.32 6.89
C TYR A 7 -12.16 -7.96 5.51
N ARG A 8 -13.23 -7.66 4.78
CA ARG A 8 -13.36 -8.02 3.36
C ARG A 8 -14.07 -6.91 2.60
N ASN A 9 -13.51 -6.55 1.45
CA ASN A 9 -14.16 -5.65 0.50
C ASN A 9 -14.05 -6.23 -0.92
N THR A 10 -15.18 -6.55 -1.50
CA THR A 10 -15.28 -7.04 -2.89
C THR A 10 -15.59 -5.92 -3.87
N PHE A 11 -15.66 -4.67 -3.39
CA PHE A 11 -15.97 -3.48 -4.18
C PHE A 11 -17.27 -3.60 -4.99
N ASN A 12 -18.33 -4.06 -4.34
CA ASN A 12 -19.64 -4.33 -4.97
C ASN A 12 -20.56 -3.09 -5.04
N GLY A 13 -20.03 -1.89 -4.91
CA GLY A 13 -20.74 -0.63 -5.03
C GLY A 13 -20.02 0.51 -4.33
N SER A 14 -20.36 1.75 -4.67
CA SER A 14 -19.68 2.95 -4.14
C SER A 14 -19.73 3.06 -2.61
N ASN A 15 -20.77 2.53 -1.98
CA ASN A 15 -20.88 2.51 -0.51
C ASN A 15 -19.77 1.69 0.17
N SER A 16 -19.15 0.76 -0.56
CA SER A 16 -18.08 -0.09 0.00
C SER A 16 -16.78 0.65 0.31
N ILE A 17 -16.62 1.89 -0.15
CA ILE A 17 -15.49 2.77 0.09
C ILE A 17 -15.90 4.11 0.71
N SER A 18 -17.16 4.27 1.16
CA SER A 18 -17.69 5.54 1.65
C SER A 18 -17.01 6.05 2.94
N SER A 19 -16.45 5.14 3.75
CA SER A 19 -15.69 5.45 4.95
C SER A 19 -14.21 5.71 4.70
N TRP A 20 -13.70 5.41 3.50
CA TRP A 20 -12.29 5.54 3.22
C TRP A 20 -11.86 7.01 3.13
N VAL A 21 -10.65 7.31 3.58
CA VAL A 21 -10.13 8.68 3.67
C VAL A 21 -9.06 8.90 2.59
N ALA A 22 -9.32 9.86 1.71
CA ALA A 22 -8.37 10.29 0.69
C ALA A 22 -7.46 11.40 1.22
N GLU A 23 -6.16 11.26 1.04
CA GLU A 23 -5.17 12.31 1.23
C GLU A 23 -4.50 12.56 -0.12
N GLY A 24 -4.74 13.75 -0.67
CA GLY A 24 -4.31 14.14 -2.01
C GLY A 24 -5.40 13.98 -3.08
N PRO A 25 -5.12 14.46 -4.30
CA PRO A 25 -6.08 14.51 -5.40
C PRO A 25 -6.33 13.11 -5.99
N LEU A 26 -7.40 12.47 -5.54
CA LEU A 26 -7.82 11.11 -5.91
C LEU A 26 -9.13 11.12 -6.69
N SER A 27 -9.18 10.33 -7.76
CA SER A 27 -10.41 9.85 -8.38
C SER A 27 -10.54 8.33 -8.13
N ALA A 28 -11.62 7.94 -7.46
CA ALA A 28 -11.96 6.54 -7.19
C ALA A 28 -13.31 6.21 -7.83
N SER A 29 -13.37 5.12 -8.56
CA SER A 29 -14.62 4.64 -9.16
C SER A 29 -14.75 3.12 -9.01
N ILE A 30 -15.99 2.64 -8.88
CA ILE A 30 -16.28 1.21 -8.77
C ILE A 30 -17.16 0.77 -9.94
N SER A 31 -16.74 -0.27 -10.62
CA SER A 31 -17.52 -0.97 -11.63
C SER A 31 -17.18 -2.45 -11.65
N ASN A 32 -18.18 -3.31 -11.83
CA ASN A 32 -18.01 -4.77 -11.94
C ASN A 32 -17.13 -5.35 -10.78
N ASN A 33 -17.45 -4.99 -9.54
CA ASN A 33 -16.72 -5.42 -8.34
C ASN A 33 -15.21 -5.09 -8.39
N THR A 34 -14.87 -3.96 -8.99
CA THR A 34 -13.50 -3.51 -9.17
C THR A 34 -13.41 -2.03 -8.81
N LEU A 35 -12.49 -1.70 -7.93
CA LEU A 35 -12.11 -0.32 -7.59
C LEU A 35 -11.02 0.13 -8.58
N GLU A 36 -11.26 1.19 -9.33
CA GLU A 36 -10.25 1.86 -10.13
C GLU A 36 -9.81 3.14 -9.43
N LEU A 37 -8.50 3.29 -9.29
CA LEU A 37 -7.86 4.46 -8.69
C LEU A 37 -6.99 5.18 -9.71
N ARG A 38 -7.09 6.52 -9.71
CA ARG A 38 -6.25 7.42 -10.50
C ARG A 38 -6.13 8.78 -9.81
N GLY A 39 -5.15 9.60 -10.18
CA GLY A 39 -5.13 11.01 -9.79
C GLY A 39 -6.28 11.80 -10.40
N ALA A 40 -6.61 12.95 -9.85
CA ALA A 40 -7.76 13.74 -10.27
C ALA A 40 -7.55 14.51 -11.59
N GLY A 41 -6.31 14.60 -12.10
CA GLY A 41 -6.04 15.22 -13.42
C GLY A 41 -4.62 15.71 -13.66
N GLY A 42 -3.80 15.86 -12.62
CA GLY A 42 -2.41 16.32 -12.74
C GLY A 42 -1.38 15.18 -12.79
N LEU A 43 -0.24 15.41 -13.44
CA LEU A 43 0.85 14.41 -13.48
C LEU A 43 1.51 14.15 -12.13
N ASP A 44 1.36 15.09 -11.18
CA ASP A 44 1.89 15.02 -9.83
C ASP A 44 0.78 14.82 -8.77
N ASP A 45 -0.38 14.37 -9.19
CA ASP A 45 -1.51 14.04 -8.33
C ASP A 45 -1.24 12.73 -7.57
N TYR A 46 -0.37 12.81 -6.59
CA TYR A 46 -0.08 11.70 -5.70
C TYR A 46 -1.10 11.65 -4.57
N PHE A 47 -1.52 10.47 -4.18
CA PHE A 47 -2.51 10.29 -3.13
C PHE A 47 -2.22 9.08 -2.27
N VAL A 48 -2.81 9.07 -1.07
CA VAL A 48 -3.00 7.86 -0.26
C VAL A 48 -4.48 7.72 0.02
N TYR A 49 -5.01 6.51 -0.15
CA TYR A 49 -6.39 6.17 0.12
C TYR A 49 -6.45 5.18 1.27
N TRP A 50 -6.79 5.70 2.45
CA TRP A 50 -6.74 4.98 3.71
C TRP A 50 -8.03 4.24 4.02
N LEU A 51 -7.90 2.99 4.46
CA LEU A 51 -8.93 2.27 5.19
C LEU A 51 -8.89 2.73 6.65
N PRO A 52 -10.02 3.23 7.23
CA PRO A 52 -10.00 3.85 8.56
C PRO A 52 -9.85 2.87 9.72
N GLU A 53 -10.08 1.57 9.49
CA GLU A 53 -9.96 0.53 10.50
C GLU A 53 -8.49 0.33 10.93
N VAL A 54 -8.32 -0.01 12.22
CA VAL A 54 -7.02 -0.38 12.79
C VAL A 54 -6.92 -1.90 12.84
N PHE A 55 -5.85 -2.44 12.30
CA PHE A 55 -5.57 -3.87 12.27
C PHE A 55 -4.44 -4.24 13.24
N PRO A 56 -4.50 -5.43 13.89
CA PRO A 56 -3.46 -5.88 14.81
C PRO A 56 -2.12 -6.15 14.09
N ASP A 57 -1.09 -6.47 14.86
CA ASP A 57 0.27 -6.69 14.34
C ASP A 57 0.52 -8.12 13.81
N ARG A 58 -0.51 -8.99 13.82
CA ARG A 58 -0.46 -10.35 13.28
C ARG A 58 -1.53 -10.52 12.23
N ILE A 59 -1.20 -10.15 10.98
CA ILE A 59 -2.17 -10.11 9.89
C ILE A 59 -1.58 -10.63 8.59
N ARG A 60 -2.48 -11.18 7.78
CA ARG A 60 -2.27 -11.41 6.34
C ARG A 60 -3.26 -10.53 5.57
N ILE A 61 -2.74 -9.73 4.66
CA ILE A 61 -3.52 -8.85 3.80
C ILE A 61 -3.38 -9.34 2.38
N THR A 62 -4.49 -9.48 1.67
CA THR A 62 -4.49 -9.87 0.25
C THR A 62 -5.38 -8.95 -0.57
N TRP A 63 -4.96 -8.68 -1.78
CA TRP A 63 -5.79 -8.02 -2.79
C TRP A 63 -5.36 -8.46 -4.19
N GLU A 64 -6.16 -8.16 -5.17
CA GLU A 64 -5.79 -8.34 -6.57
C GLU A 64 -5.55 -6.98 -7.21
N PHE A 65 -4.47 -6.87 -7.96
CA PHE A 65 -3.99 -5.64 -8.60
C PHE A 65 -3.88 -5.83 -10.11
N SER A 66 -4.35 -4.85 -10.89
CA SER A 66 -4.19 -4.82 -12.34
C SER A 66 -3.75 -3.43 -12.78
N PRO A 67 -2.54 -3.27 -13.36
CA PRO A 67 -2.12 -1.99 -13.93
C PRO A 67 -2.84 -1.76 -15.26
N ILE A 68 -3.34 -0.55 -15.47
CA ILE A 68 -4.13 -0.17 -16.67
C ILE A 68 -3.39 0.86 -17.52
N GLN A 69 -2.67 1.76 -16.86
CA GLN A 69 -1.86 2.78 -17.52
C GLN A 69 -0.57 3.00 -16.77
N GLU A 70 0.52 3.13 -17.50
CA GLU A 70 1.84 3.55 -17.00
C GLU A 70 2.34 4.79 -17.80
N PRO A 71 3.40 5.49 -17.37
CA PRO A 71 4.25 5.18 -16.21
C PRO A 71 3.54 5.46 -14.89
N GLY A 72 4.17 5.08 -13.78
CA GLY A 72 3.67 5.34 -12.43
C GLY A 72 4.21 4.35 -11.41
N LEU A 73 3.63 4.36 -10.22
CA LEU A 73 4.09 3.52 -9.13
C LEU A 73 2.93 3.22 -8.19
N ALA A 74 2.81 1.96 -7.75
CA ALA A 74 1.90 1.53 -6.70
C ALA A 74 2.65 1.27 -5.39
N MET A 75 2.04 1.69 -4.27
CA MET A 75 2.49 1.37 -2.92
C MET A 75 1.32 0.91 -2.07
N PHE A 76 1.68 0.15 -1.03
CA PHE A 76 0.74 -0.24 0.01
C PHE A 76 1.34 0.07 1.38
N PHE A 77 0.63 0.87 2.17
CA PHE A 77 0.97 1.21 3.55
C PHE A 77 0.28 0.24 4.51
N PHE A 78 0.99 -0.15 5.59
CA PHE A 78 0.42 -0.99 6.64
C PHE A 78 1.09 -0.72 7.99
N GLY A 79 0.36 -0.99 9.06
CA GLY A 79 0.78 -0.65 10.42
C GLY A 79 0.90 0.86 10.63
N ALA A 80 0.11 1.67 9.92
CA ALA A 80 0.17 3.12 9.99
C ALA A 80 -0.51 3.66 11.25
N ALA A 81 0.24 4.42 12.04
CA ALA A 81 -0.22 5.13 13.24
C ALA A 81 0.54 6.45 13.37
N SER A 82 0.11 7.35 14.26
CA SER A 82 0.95 8.49 14.64
C SER A 82 2.24 8.00 15.32
N ILE A 83 3.26 8.83 15.41
CA ILE A 83 4.52 8.48 16.09
C ILE A 83 4.25 8.00 17.51
N ASP A 84 3.28 8.62 18.20
CA ASP A 84 2.88 8.27 19.56
C ASP A 84 1.96 7.04 19.65
N GLY A 85 1.62 6.42 18.51
CA GLY A 85 0.77 5.24 18.44
C GLY A 85 -0.73 5.51 18.34
N GLY A 86 -1.14 6.76 18.24
CA GLY A 86 -2.53 7.18 18.06
C GLY A 86 -3.01 7.11 16.60
N SER A 87 -4.14 7.76 16.33
CA SER A 87 -4.71 7.83 14.99
C SER A 87 -3.87 8.67 14.04
N ILE A 88 -3.70 8.20 12.79
CA ILE A 88 -3.13 9.02 11.72
C ILE A 88 -4.08 10.15 11.31
N PHE A 89 -5.34 10.12 11.71
CA PHE A 89 -6.35 11.15 11.44
C PHE A 89 -6.56 12.11 12.62
N ASP A 90 -5.64 12.13 13.57
CA ASP A 90 -5.69 13.08 14.68
C ASP A 90 -5.49 14.50 14.13
N GLU A 91 -6.40 15.41 14.47
CA GLU A 91 -6.38 16.81 13.99
C GLU A 91 -5.14 17.59 14.46
N ARG A 92 -4.41 17.09 15.45
CA ARG A 92 -3.14 17.67 15.92
C ARG A 92 -1.95 17.38 15.01
N LEU A 93 -2.07 16.38 14.12
CA LEU A 93 -1.04 16.04 13.16
C LEU A 93 -1.05 17.04 11.98
N ALA A 94 0.09 17.21 11.34
CA ALA A 94 0.16 17.98 10.11
C ALA A 94 -0.74 17.39 9.02
N SER A 95 -1.48 18.24 8.32
CA SER A 95 -2.34 17.76 7.23
C SER A 95 -1.50 17.20 6.08
N ARG A 96 -1.96 16.10 5.47
CA ARG A 96 -1.29 15.42 4.38
C ARG A 96 -2.12 15.53 3.10
N ASN A 97 -1.44 15.66 1.99
CA ASN A 97 -2.05 15.88 0.67
C ASN A 97 -1.48 14.98 -0.44
N GLY A 98 -0.90 13.83 -0.08
CA GLY A 98 -0.31 12.90 -1.03
C GLY A 98 1.18 13.10 -1.27
N SER A 99 1.79 14.21 -0.83
CA SER A 99 3.24 14.43 -0.97
C SER A 99 4.03 13.40 -0.16
N TYR A 100 4.94 12.68 -0.82
CA TYR A 100 5.59 11.52 -0.23
C TYR A 100 6.41 11.80 1.05
N PRO A 101 7.13 12.93 1.17
CA PRO A 101 7.82 13.28 2.42
C PRO A 101 6.92 13.32 3.66
N GLN A 102 5.66 13.64 3.51
CA GLN A 102 4.68 13.66 4.62
C GLN A 102 4.44 12.29 5.24
N TYR A 103 4.72 11.20 4.49
CA TYR A 103 4.51 9.81 4.92
C TYR A 103 5.80 9.11 5.36
N HIS A 104 6.95 9.54 4.86
CA HIS A 104 8.21 8.89 5.23
C HIS A 104 9.07 9.69 6.20
N SER A 105 8.82 11.00 6.35
CA SER A 105 9.61 11.88 7.24
C SER A 105 8.72 12.81 8.08
N GLY A 106 7.41 12.57 8.07
CA GLY A 106 6.43 13.33 8.86
C GLY A 106 6.17 12.73 10.24
N ASP A 107 4.96 12.90 10.72
CA ASP A 107 4.48 12.61 12.07
C ASP A 107 3.77 11.25 12.20
N ILE A 108 3.86 10.40 11.20
CA ILE A 108 3.34 9.04 11.22
C ILE A 108 4.45 7.99 11.13
N ARG A 109 4.23 6.85 11.79
CA ARG A 109 5.04 5.64 11.63
C ARG A 109 4.29 4.65 10.76
N THR A 110 4.99 3.95 9.86
CA THR A 110 4.38 2.97 8.98
C THR A 110 5.43 2.10 8.28
N LEU A 111 5.01 0.94 7.83
CA LEU A 111 5.70 0.19 6.79
C LEU A 111 5.01 0.46 5.46
N HIS A 112 5.77 0.50 4.37
CA HIS A 112 5.19 0.58 3.04
C HIS A 112 5.99 -0.21 2.01
N ALA A 113 5.27 -1.04 1.27
CA ALA A 113 5.79 -1.78 0.15
C ALA A 113 5.48 -1.03 -1.15
N SER A 114 6.49 -0.75 -1.97
CA SER A 114 6.30 -0.23 -3.33
C SER A 114 6.53 -1.33 -4.35
N TYR A 115 5.62 -1.46 -5.27
CA TYR A 115 5.62 -2.44 -6.34
C TYR A 115 5.08 -1.79 -7.62
N PHE A 116 5.16 -2.47 -8.76
CA PHE A 116 4.87 -1.87 -10.07
C PHE A 116 5.53 -0.49 -10.21
N ARG A 117 6.84 -0.44 -9.90
CA ARG A 117 7.61 0.81 -9.93
C ARG A 117 8.03 1.10 -11.36
N ARG A 118 7.31 2.03 -12.01
CA ARG A 118 7.50 2.39 -13.42
C ARG A 118 7.51 3.90 -13.63
N ARG A 119 7.62 4.70 -12.56
CA ARG A 119 7.53 6.16 -12.66
C ARG A 119 8.76 6.76 -13.34
N TRP A 120 9.95 6.30 -12.99
CA TRP A 120 11.22 6.80 -13.53
C TRP A 120 11.92 5.78 -14.45
N PRO A 121 12.83 6.26 -15.36
CA PRO A 121 13.50 5.36 -16.32
C PRO A 121 14.24 4.20 -15.65
N GLU A 122 14.97 4.45 -14.58
CA GLU A 122 15.70 3.43 -13.82
C GLU A 122 14.78 2.40 -13.17
N GLU A 123 13.61 2.78 -12.72
CA GLU A 123 12.61 1.85 -12.19
C GLU A 123 12.07 0.93 -13.29
N ARG A 124 11.87 1.46 -14.50
CA ARG A 124 11.46 0.65 -15.66
C ARG A 124 12.56 -0.29 -16.13
N ALA A 125 13.82 0.07 -15.88
CA ALA A 125 14.96 -0.78 -16.26
C ALA A 125 15.18 -1.95 -15.29
N PHE A 126 14.99 -1.73 -13.97
CA PHE A 126 15.42 -2.69 -12.96
C PHE A 126 14.29 -3.49 -12.31
N HIS A 127 13.03 -3.10 -12.44
CA HIS A 127 11.86 -3.84 -11.93
C HIS A 127 12.03 -4.33 -10.49
N LEU A 128 12.19 -3.41 -9.55
CA LEU A 128 12.40 -3.73 -8.14
C LEU A 128 11.18 -3.36 -7.30
N ALA A 129 10.84 -4.23 -6.34
CA ALA A 129 9.93 -3.95 -5.24
C ALA A 129 10.74 -3.58 -3.99
N ASN A 130 10.27 -2.60 -3.21
CA ASN A 130 10.96 -2.11 -2.02
C ASN A 130 10.05 -2.18 -0.80
N LEU A 131 10.61 -2.56 0.35
CA LEU A 131 10.01 -2.30 1.66
C LEU A 131 10.76 -1.16 2.34
N ARG A 132 10.00 -0.18 2.82
CA ARG A 132 10.55 0.91 3.62
C ARG A 132 9.85 1.02 4.96
N LYS A 133 10.60 1.49 5.95
CA LYS A 133 10.11 1.82 7.28
C LYS A 133 10.21 3.32 7.52
N SER A 134 9.19 3.89 8.12
CA SER A 134 9.04 5.32 8.42
C SER A 134 8.67 5.53 9.89
N PRO A 135 9.05 6.67 10.49
CA PRO A 135 9.75 7.78 9.88
C PRO A 135 11.22 7.45 9.55
N GLY A 136 11.83 8.23 8.63
CA GLY A 136 13.25 8.13 8.29
C GLY A 136 13.55 7.56 6.90
N PHE A 137 12.54 7.16 6.13
CA PHE A 137 12.71 6.68 4.75
C PHE A 137 13.67 5.47 4.61
N HIS A 138 13.75 4.64 5.63
CA HIS A 138 14.68 3.51 5.66
C HIS A 138 14.30 2.43 4.64
N LEU A 139 15.17 2.15 3.67
CA LEU A 139 15.03 0.96 2.80
C LEU A 139 15.48 -0.26 3.60
N VAL A 140 14.54 -1.14 3.94
CA VAL A 140 14.80 -2.28 4.85
C VAL A 140 14.80 -3.63 4.13
N ALA A 141 14.12 -3.73 2.98
CA ALA A 141 14.20 -4.90 2.11
C ALA A 141 13.93 -4.52 0.65
N GLN A 142 14.43 -5.33 -0.25
CA GLN A 142 14.25 -5.17 -1.69
C GLN A 142 14.18 -6.54 -2.36
N GLY A 143 13.37 -6.66 -3.42
CA GLY A 143 13.25 -7.86 -4.23
C GLY A 143 12.88 -7.53 -5.67
N ALA A 144 12.86 -8.54 -6.52
CA ALA A 144 12.42 -8.38 -7.90
C ALA A 144 10.90 -8.13 -7.97
N ASP A 145 10.47 -7.25 -8.86
CA ASP A 145 9.06 -7.03 -9.19
C ASP A 145 8.71 -7.86 -10.45
N PRO A 146 7.90 -8.93 -10.31
CA PRO A 146 7.58 -9.82 -11.42
C PRO A 146 6.44 -9.30 -12.31
N LEU A 147 5.84 -8.16 -11.97
CA LEU A 147 4.71 -7.63 -12.73
C LEU A 147 5.17 -7.19 -14.12
N PRO A 148 4.47 -7.59 -15.19
CA PRO A 148 4.79 -7.15 -16.53
C PRO A 148 4.40 -5.69 -16.75
N PRO A 149 4.93 -5.02 -17.80
CA PRO A 149 4.43 -3.73 -18.24
C PRO A 149 2.98 -3.83 -18.72
N VAL A 150 2.27 -2.71 -18.74
CA VAL A 150 0.82 -2.67 -19.05
C VAL A 150 0.46 -3.35 -20.37
N PRO A 151 1.21 -3.18 -21.49
CA PRO A 151 0.89 -3.85 -22.75
C PRO A 151 0.88 -5.39 -22.64
N ASP A 152 1.74 -5.94 -21.80
CA ASP A 152 1.87 -7.39 -21.61
C ASP A 152 0.91 -7.92 -20.54
N ALA A 153 0.55 -7.07 -19.58
CA ALA A 153 -0.42 -7.40 -18.51
C ALA A 153 -1.82 -7.65 -19.06
N LYS A 154 -2.22 -6.98 -20.15
CA LYS A 154 -3.49 -7.17 -20.86
C LYS A 154 -4.73 -7.18 -19.95
N GLY A 155 -4.70 -6.37 -18.87
CA GLY A 155 -5.76 -6.30 -17.89
C GLY A 155 -5.85 -7.49 -16.92
N ALA A 156 -4.85 -8.35 -16.88
CA ALA A 156 -4.78 -9.44 -15.89
C ALA A 156 -4.70 -8.89 -14.46
N PHE A 157 -5.24 -9.65 -13.53
CA PHE A 157 -5.13 -9.39 -12.11
C PHE A 157 -4.04 -10.27 -11.47
N TYR A 158 -3.24 -9.67 -10.64
CA TYR A 158 -2.15 -10.30 -9.91
C TYR A 158 -2.47 -10.28 -8.42
N LYS A 159 -2.44 -11.43 -7.77
CA LYS A 159 -2.66 -11.51 -6.32
C LYS A 159 -1.43 -10.94 -5.60
N VAL A 160 -1.64 -9.91 -4.81
CA VAL A 160 -0.62 -9.32 -3.94
C VAL A 160 -0.93 -9.72 -2.50
N GLU A 161 0.12 -10.02 -1.73
CA GLU A 161 -0.03 -10.45 -0.35
C GLU A 161 1.05 -9.83 0.52
N VAL A 162 0.62 -9.31 1.68
CA VAL A 162 1.48 -8.90 2.79
C VAL A 162 1.19 -9.83 3.97
N ILE A 163 2.23 -10.40 4.55
CA ILE A 163 2.13 -11.12 5.82
C ILE A 163 2.99 -10.36 6.81
N LYS A 164 2.35 -9.87 7.87
CA LYS A 164 3.01 -9.26 9.00
C LYS A 164 2.70 -10.08 10.25
N ASP A 165 3.70 -10.80 10.77
CA ASP A 165 3.58 -11.56 12.02
C ASP A 165 4.54 -10.97 13.06
N LYS A 166 4.03 -10.05 13.87
CA LYS A 166 4.79 -9.27 14.86
C LYS A 166 5.94 -8.50 14.19
N ARG A 167 7.14 -9.06 14.21
CA ARG A 167 8.36 -8.46 13.66
C ARG A 167 8.62 -8.89 12.22
N ASP A 168 8.10 -10.05 11.82
CA ASP A 168 8.34 -10.63 10.51
C ASP A 168 7.40 -10.02 9.47
N VAL A 169 7.98 -9.61 8.34
CA VAL A 169 7.25 -9.08 7.18
C VAL A 169 7.63 -9.88 5.94
N ARG A 170 6.63 -10.31 5.19
CA ARG A 170 6.80 -10.95 3.87
C ARG A 170 5.90 -10.28 2.87
N PHE A 171 6.40 -10.11 1.66
CA PHE A 171 5.65 -9.54 0.53
C PHE A 171 5.71 -10.50 -0.64
N LEU A 172 4.55 -10.86 -1.18
CA LEU A 172 4.42 -11.84 -2.24
C LEU A 172 3.55 -11.30 -3.38
N ILE A 173 3.84 -11.73 -4.60
CA ILE A 173 2.98 -11.54 -5.77
C ILE A 173 2.77 -12.89 -6.45
N ASN A 174 1.51 -13.31 -6.65
CA ASN A 174 1.11 -14.62 -7.17
C ASN A 174 1.79 -15.80 -6.45
N GLY A 175 1.98 -15.67 -5.11
CA GLY A 175 2.65 -16.69 -4.29
C GLY A 175 4.17 -16.67 -4.38
N LEU A 176 4.78 -15.87 -5.25
CA LEU A 176 6.23 -15.69 -5.31
C LEU A 176 6.67 -14.72 -4.20
N LEU A 177 7.54 -15.17 -3.30
CA LEU A 177 8.15 -14.33 -2.28
C LEU A 177 9.14 -13.34 -2.91
N LEU A 178 8.84 -12.04 -2.82
CA LEU A 178 9.71 -11.00 -3.34
C LEU A 178 10.79 -10.60 -2.33
N PHE A 179 10.36 -10.42 -1.09
CA PHE A 179 11.27 -10.16 0.03
C PHE A 179 10.65 -10.60 1.36
N SER A 180 11.55 -10.85 2.32
CA SER A 180 11.24 -10.99 3.73
C SER A 180 12.16 -10.10 4.56
N TRP A 181 11.67 -9.65 5.72
CA TRP A 181 12.43 -8.79 6.62
C TRP A 181 11.94 -8.95 8.06
N GLU A 182 12.87 -8.89 9.02
CA GLU A 182 12.58 -8.87 10.44
C GLU A 182 12.85 -7.48 11.03
N ASP A 183 11.84 -6.87 11.68
CA ASP A 183 11.95 -5.58 12.36
C ASP A 183 12.69 -5.73 13.70
N THR A 184 14.01 -5.57 13.70
CA THR A 184 14.88 -5.82 14.85
C THR A 184 15.08 -4.64 15.79
N LYS A 185 14.46 -3.48 15.56
CA LYS A 185 14.57 -2.24 16.35
C LYS A 185 15.94 -1.53 16.29
N THR A 186 16.88 -1.94 15.47
CA THR A 186 18.21 -1.35 15.48
C THR A 186 18.20 0.09 14.97
N ASP A 187 18.59 0.34 13.76
CA ASP A 187 18.83 1.70 13.25
C ASP A 187 17.60 2.40 12.66
N THR A 188 16.44 1.71 12.64
CA THR A 188 15.22 2.18 11.98
C THR A 188 14.08 2.54 12.94
N GLY A 189 14.37 2.66 14.23
CA GLY A 189 13.38 3.01 15.25
C GLY A 189 12.52 1.85 15.76
N PRO A 190 11.47 2.12 16.54
CA PRO A 190 10.64 1.10 17.21
C PRO A 190 9.97 0.14 16.22
N VAL A 191 9.71 -1.09 16.66
CA VAL A 191 8.93 -2.08 15.87
C VAL A 191 7.57 -1.53 15.52
N ILE A 192 7.21 -1.58 14.26
CA ILE A 192 5.87 -1.24 13.78
C ILE A 192 4.91 -2.36 14.23
N ARG A 193 3.83 -1.97 14.88
CA ARG A 193 2.83 -2.91 15.42
C ARG A 193 1.51 -2.79 14.67
N GLU A 194 0.40 -2.67 15.40
CA GLU A 194 -0.93 -2.40 14.86
C GLU A 194 -0.99 -1.06 14.12
N GLY A 195 -1.96 -0.91 13.26
CA GLY A 195 -2.22 0.34 12.53
C GLY A 195 -3.12 0.17 11.32
N ARG A 196 -3.28 1.24 10.59
CA ARG A 196 -4.10 1.30 9.39
C ARG A 196 -3.37 0.83 8.16
N ILE A 197 -4.16 0.57 7.12
CA ILE A 197 -3.65 0.23 5.79
C ILE A 197 -4.12 1.27 4.77
N GLY A 198 -3.37 1.42 3.67
CA GLY A 198 -3.74 2.36 2.61
C GLY A 198 -3.08 2.06 1.28
N PHE A 199 -3.81 2.28 0.20
CA PHE A 199 -3.26 2.27 -1.16
C PHE A 199 -2.69 3.65 -1.50
N ARG A 200 -1.52 3.67 -2.12
CA ARG A 200 -0.90 4.87 -2.67
C ARG A 200 -0.54 4.65 -4.12
N GLN A 201 -0.75 5.68 -4.92
CA GLN A 201 -0.24 5.70 -6.30
C GLN A 201 0.53 6.98 -6.58
N MET A 202 1.48 6.86 -7.49
CA MET A 202 2.15 8.00 -8.14
C MET A 202 1.75 8.03 -9.62
N GLN A 203 1.25 9.19 -10.01
CA GLN A 203 0.72 9.39 -11.36
C GLN A 203 1.80 9.32 -12.46
N PRO A 204 1.39 9.05 -13.70
CA PRO A 204 0.02 8.86 -14.19
C PRO A 204 -0.51 7.41 -14.12
N LEU A 205 -0.09 6.60 -13.14
CA LEU A 205 -0.61 5.24 -12.96
C LEU A 205 -2.15 5.27 -12.84
N ILE A 206 -2.80 4.45 -13.65
CA ILE A 206 -4.18 4.01 -13.42
C ILE A 206 -4.14 2.53 -13.10
N ALA A 207 -4.73 2.13 -11.99
CA ALA A 207 -4.75 0.73 -11.59
C ALA A 207 -6.09 0.32 -11.00
N ARG A 208 -6.39 -0.97 -11.09
CA ARG A 208 -7.59 -1.60 -10.58
C ARG A 208 -7.27 -2.54 -9.44
N TYR A 209 -8.18 -2.57 -8.48
CA TYR A 209 -8.10 -3.36 -7.26
C TYR A 209 -9.39 -4.14 -7.05
N ARG A 210 -9.28 -5.36 -6.55
CA ARG A 210 -10.45 -6.16 -6.14
C ARG A 210 -10.08 -7.13 -5.02
N ASN A 211 -11.09 -7.69 -4.36
CA ASN A 211 -10.95 -8.75 -3.37
C ASN A 211 -9.95 -8.40 -2.25
N LEU A 212 -10.07 -7.21 -1.63
CA LEU A 212 -9.26 -6.84 -0.47
C LEU A 212 -9.74 -7.64 0.76
N GLU A 213 -8.83 -8.38 1.36
CA GLU A 213 -9.09 -9.12 2.60
C GLU A 213 -7.98 -8.90 3.61
N VAL A 214 -8.36 -8.82 4.89
CA VAL A 214 -7.43 -8.81 6.02
C VAL A 214 -7.80 -9.93 6.97
N TRP A 215 -6.85 -10.77 7.27
CA TRP A 215 -6.98 -11.93 8.15
C TRP A 215 -6.07 -11.78 9.36
N GLN A 216 -6.56 -12.15 10.53
CA GLN A 216 -5.73 -12.34 11.72
C GLN A 216 -5.06 -13.72 11.67
N LEU A 217 -3.74 -13.76 11.94
CA LEU A 217 -2.92 -14.97 11.98
C LEU A 217 -2.98 -15.67 13.34
#